data_958cecdedf95092af318b35733c2f6cf
#
_entry.id   958cecdedf95092af318b35733c2f6cf
#
_cell.length_a   1.000
_cell.length_b   1.000
_cell.length_c   1.000
_cell.angle_alpha   90.00
_cell.angle_beta   90.00
_cell.angle_gamma   90.00
#
_symmetry.space_group_name_H-M   'P 1'
#
loop_
_entity.id
_entity.type
_entity.pdbx_description
1 polymer ?
#
loop_
_entity_poly.entity_id
_entity_poly.type
_entity_poly.pdbx_seq_one_letter_code
_entity_poly.pdbx_strand_id
1 'polypeptide(L)' 'IPKQESQTLLPDALISDGCINQEALQILNKDEAWLKNELKKKHISHIEDVLYCDLEKKGLYVIKK' A
#
# COMPACT_ATOMS: atom_id res chain seq x y z
N ILE A 1 -1.79 -14.08 -3.19
CA ILE A 1 -2.54 -13.37 -4.22
C ILE A 1 -1.71 -13.29 -5.49
N PRO A 2 -2.23 -13.82 -6.59
CA PRO A 2 -1.50 -13.75 -7.84
C PRO A 2 -1.42 -12.31 -8.33
N LYS A 3 -0.21 -11.89 -8.67
CA LYS A 3 0.03 -10.53 -9.05
C LYS A 3 1.28 -10.47 -9.91
N GLN A 4 1.31 -9.51 -10.82
CA GLN A 4 2.46 -9.32 -11.69
C GLN A 4 3.60 -8.67 -10.89
N GLU A 5 4.60 -9.44 -10.57
CA GLU A 5 5.73 -8.96 -9.80
C GLU A 5 6.44 -7.79 -10.46
N SER A 6 6.52 -7.81 -11.77
CA SER A 6 7.23 -6.75 -12.49
C SER A 6 6.60 -5.37 -12.30
N GLN A 7 5.36 -5.31 -11.80
CA GLN A 7 4.68 -4.06 -11.54
C GLN A 7 4.96 -3.52 -10.14
N THR A 8 5.49 -4.34 -9.27
CA THR A 8 5.67 -4.00 -7.87
C THR A 8 7.05 -3.40 -7.63
N LEU A 9 7.11 -2.27 -6.93
CA LEU A 9 8.37 -1.59 -6.60
C LEU A 9 8.93 -2.02 -5.26
N LEU A 10 8.16 -2.80 -4.49
CA LEU A 10 8.53 -3.23 -3.15
C LEU A 10 8.57 -4.75 -3.05
N PRO A 11 9.49 -5.30 -2.25
CA PRO A 11 9.48 -6.75 -1.98
C PRO A 11 8.26 -7.17 -1.16
N ASP A 12 7.75 -6.27 -0.32
CA ASP A 12 6.61 -6.54 0.55
C ASP A 12 5.53 -5.50 0.37
N ALA A 13 4.31 -5.84 0.78
CA ALA A 13 3.19 -4.92 0.71
C ALA A 13 3.37 -3.76 1.68
N LEU A 14 2.77 -2.61 1.33
CA LEU A 14 2.69 -1.48 2.25
C LEU A 14 1.66 -1.73 3.34
N ILE A 15 0.57 -2.40 2.99
CA ILE A 15 -0.46 -2.78 3.94
C ILE A 15 -0.82 -4.23 3.68
N SER A 16 -0.93 -5.00 4.75
CA SER A 16 -1.35 -6.39 4.68
C SER A 16 -2.37 -6.63 5.79
N ASP A 17 -3.58 -7.02 5.39
CA ASP A 17 -4.68 -7.31 6.31
C ASP A 17 -4.90 -6.17 7.31
N GLY A 18 -4.93 -4.95 6.82
CA GLY A 18 -5.18 -3.77 7.62
C GLY A 18 -4.00 -3.28 8.44
N CYS A 19 -2.83 -3.89 8.29
CA CYS A 19 -1.64 -3.53 9.06
C CYS A 19 -0.60 -2.88 8.17
N ILE A 20 -0.10 -1.72 8.58
CA ILE A 20 0.91 -0.99 7.83
C ILE A 20 2.28 -1.62 8.03
N ASN A 21 3.01 -1.79 6.93
CA ASN A 21 4.39 -2.27 6.97
C ASN A 21 5.33 -1.07 7.03
N GLN A 22 5.84 -0.78 8.22
CA GLN A 22 6.71 0.38 8.42
C GLN A 22 8.01 0.26 7.65
N GLU A 23 8.55 -0.96 7.52
CA GLU A 23 9.79 -1.15 6.78
C GLU A 23 9.62 -0.79 5.30
N ALA A 24 8.47 -1.14 4.73
CA ALA A 24 8.20 -0.80 3.34
C ALA A 24 8.15 0.71 3.15
N LEU A 25 7.55 1.43 4.09
CA LEU A 25 7.54 2.89 4.04
C LEU A 25 8.94 3.47 4.13
N GLN A 26 9.79 2.89 4.99
CA GLN A 26 11.17 3.34 5.10
C GLN A 26 11.95 3.14 3.80
N ILE A 27 11.74 2.02 3.16
CA ILE A 27 12.38 1.73 1.87
C ILE A 27 12.02 2.79 0.85
N LEU A 28 10.76 3.24 0.87
CA LEU A 28 10.30 4.29 -0.04
C LEU A 28 10.66 5.69 0.43
N ASN A 29 11.20 5.81 1.63
CA ASN A 29 11.47 7.12 2.24
C ASN A 29 10.18 7.93 2.40
N LYS A 30 9.12 7.26 2.82
CA LYS A 30 7.79 7.84 3.03
C LYS A 30 7.34 7.55 4.44
N ASP A 31 6.21 8.15 4.83
CA ASP A 31 5.65 7.93 6.17
C ASP A 31 4.18 7.58 6.09
N GLU A 32 3.57 7.35 7.26
CA GLU A 32 2.15 6.99 7.33
C GLU A 32 1.25 8.11 6.81
N ALA A 33 1.64 9.36 7.04
CA ALA A 33 0.82 10.48 6.58
C ALA A 33 0.72 10.46 5.06
N TRP A 34 1.84 10.18 4.40
CA TRP A 34 1.84 10.06 2.95
C TRP A 34 0.91 8.92 2.50
N LEU A 35 1.01 7.77 3.17
CA LEU A 35 0.21 6.62 2.80
C LEU A 35 -1.28 6.89 2.98
N LYS A 36 -1.64 7.48 4.11
CA LYS A 36 -3.04 7.81 4.36
C LYS A 36 -3.57 8.79 3.34
N ASN A 37 -2.74 9.75 2.94
CA ASN A 37 -3.13 10.73 1.95
C ASN A 37 -3.38 10.09 0.59
N GLU A 38 -2.50 9.14 0.22
CA GLU A 38 -2.68 8.41 -1.05
C GLU A 38 -3.95 7.57 -1.03
N LEU A 39 -4.25 6.96 0.11
CA LEU A 39 -5.47 6.16 0.24
C LEU A 39 -6.71 7.04 0.15
N LYS A 40 -6.66 8.27 0.68
CA LYS A 40 -7.78 9.19 0.57
C LYS A 40 -8.09 9.52 -0.90
N LYS A 41 -7.07 9.61 -1.73
CA LYS A 41 -7.27 9.85 -3.16
C LYS A 41 -8.05 8.72 -3.81
N LYS A 42 -8.04 7.55 -3.19
CA LYS A 42 -8.78 6.39 -3.67
C LYS A 42 -10.06 6.16 -2.87
N HIS A 43 -10.47 7.17 -2.10
CA HIS A 43 -11.70 7.13 -1.30
C HIS A 43 -11.65 6.06 -0.21
N ILE A 44 -10.48 5.83 0.33
CA ILE A 44 -10.28 4.88 1.43
C ILE A 44 -9.92 5.69 2.67
N SER A 45 -10.77 5.67 3.68
CA SER A 45 -10.54 6.43 4.91
C SER A 45 -10.10 5.55 6.08
N HIS A 46 -10.20 4.23 5.94
CA HIS A 46 -9.84 3.32 7.03
C HIS A 46 -8.87 2.26 6.54
N ILE A 47 -7.66 2.28 7.11
CA ILE A 47 -6.62 1.32 6.73
C ILE A 47 -7.05 -0.12 7.02
N GLU A 48 -7.82 -0.31 8.08
CA GLU A 48 -8.29 -1.65 8.45
C GLU A 48 -9.20 -2.27 7.42
N ASP A 49 -9.71 -1.48 6.48
CA ASP A 49 -10.53 -1.99 5.38
C ASP A 49 -9.69 -2.47 4.20
N VAL A 50 -8.38 -2.28 4.27
CA VAL A 50 -7.48 -2.67 3.20
C VAL A 50 -6.95 -4.08 3.46
N LEU A 51 -7.19 -4.98 2.53
CA LEU A 51 -6.64 -6.34 2.63
C LEU A 51 -5.18 -6.35 2.21
N TYR A 52 -4.87 -5.62 1.15
CA TYR A 52 -3.53 -5.63 0.57
C TYR A 52 -3.30 -4.32 -0.16
N CYS A 53 -2.10 -3.78 -0.03
CA CYS A 53 -1.72 -2.57 -0.74
C CYS A 53 -0.23 -2.57 -1.00
N ASP A 54 0.17 -2.22 -2.21
CA ASP A 54 1.58 -1.97 -2.49
C ASP A 54 1.71 -0.82 -3.49
N LEU A 55 2.94 -0.41 -3.73
CA LEU A 55 3.22 0.67 -4.67
C LEU A 55 3.66 0.06 -5.99
N GLU A 56 3.02 0.49 -7.06
CA GLU A 56 3.37 0.10 -8.41
C GLU A 56 3.76 1.34 -9.21
N LYS A 57 4.25 1.13 -10.41
CA LYS A 57 4.69 2.25 -11.26
C LYS A 57 3.57 3.24 -11.54
N LYS A 58 2.34 2.78 -11.58
CA LYS A 58 1.18 3.63 -11.87
C LYS A 58 0.55 4.23 -10.62
N GLY A 59 1.05 3.91 -9.46
CA GLY A 59 0.49 4.37 -8.19
C GLY A 59 0.18 3.21 -7.28
N LEU A 60 -0.65 3.45 -6.28
CA LEU A 60 -0.99 2.41 -5.32
C LEU A 60 -1.92 1.36 -5.91
N TYR A 61 -1.59 0.11 -5.64
CA TYR A 61 -2.46 -1.01 -5.94
C TYR A 61 -3.12 -1.43 -4.64
N VAL A 62 -4.45 -1.40 -4.59
CA VAL A 62 -5.18 -1.63 -3.34
C VAL A 62 -6.25 -2.68 -3.55
N ILE A 63 -6.32 -3.63 -2.62
CA ILE A 63 -7.41 -4.60 -2.56
C ILE A 63 -8.12 -4.37 -1.23
N LYS A 64 -9.41 -4.10 -1.29
CA LYS A 64 -10.22 -3.92 -0.08
C LYS A 64 -10.73 -5.27 0.41
N LYS A 65 -10.98 -5.33 1.69
CA LYS A 65 -11.59 -6.52 2.28
C LYS A 65 -13.02 -6.71 1.82
#